data_d7cbfc79e4b89b6e474bbc8cb5433224
#
_entry.id   d7cbfc79e4b89b6e474bbc8cb5433224
#
_cell.length_a   1.000
_cell.length_b   1.000
_cell.length_c   1.000
_cell.angle_alpha   90.00
_cell.angle_beta   90.00
_cell.angle_gamma   90.00
#
_symmetry.space_group_name_H-M   'P 1'
#
loop_
_entity.id
_entity.type
_entity.pdbx_description
1 polymer ?
#
loop_
_entity_poly.entity_id
_entity_poly.type
_entity_poly.pdbx_seq_one_letter_code
_entity_poly.pdbx_strand_id
1 'polypeptide(L)'
;MKIEIKERKLTAGNRSLYLEYYETGFRKKENLHLYLVPENSPKAKKLNRETYDKARVIRAERLLNPPSFEKKSKQTEGKNEKAEALTWLDWCDEYIQWSKACDNCKKMLQHKGVVRKRIATYLERIKQTKILLKNVDAQIITGLFDYMRNEYRNPRQIKTQDGKLADYTLLLFEETVKAIFNKAVREELIAFNPVHSLTKVERFHAPDKHREYLTPEELTRFLNVECATENERTVQMAFGLSSMTGLRLGDMQHLRWGNIKLIDGVLTICIIQRKTKRPATIPLNDMALSFLPPREEDNPCLLYTSPS
;
A
#
# COMPACT_ATOMS: atom_id res chain seq x y z
N MET A 1 20.50 1.23 -28.35
CA MET A 1 19.06 1.26 -28.01
C MET A 1 18.36 0.04 -28.60
N LYS A 2 17.58 -0.73 -27.81
CA LYS A 2 16.77 -1.88 -28.27
C LYS A 2 15.31 -1.45 -28.29
N ILE A 3 14.56 -1.77 -29.37
CA ILE A 3 13.14 -1.43 -29.51
C ILE A 3 12.36 -2.72 -29.74
N GLU A 4 11.37 -3.00 -28.88
CA GLU A 4 10.51 -4.17 -28.97
C GLU A 4 9.04 -3.80 -29.13
N ILE A 5 8.29 -4.56 -29.96
CA ILE A 5 6.84 -4.46 -30.04
C ILE A 5 6.25 -5.30 -28.91
N LYS A 6 5.40 -4.71 -28.09
CA LYS A 6 4.71 -5.34 -26.97
C LYS A 6 3.20 -5.19 -27.09
N GLU A 7 2.48 -6.08 -26.43
CA GLU A 7 1.03 -6.09 -26.37
C GLU A 7 0.52 -5.71 -24.98
N ARG A 8 -0.57 -4.99 -24.95
CA ARG A 8 -1.33 -4.70 -23.72
C ARG A 8 -2.76 -5.20 -23.88
N LYS A 9 -3.23 -6.05 -22.97
CA LYS A 9 -4.63 -6.53 -22.93
C LYS A 9 -5.58 -5.37 -22.65
N LEU A 10 -6.67 -5.31 -23.38
CA LEU A 10 -7.80 -4.40 -23.23
C LEU A 10 -9.06 -5.20 -22.87
N THR A 11 -10.16 -4.49 -22.62
CA THR A 11 -11.47 -5.08 -22.40
C THR A 11 -11.97 -5.83 -23.64
N ALA A 12 -12.87 -6.78 -23.47
CA ALA A 12 -13.47 -7.57 -24.57
C ALA A 12 -12.48 -8.40 -25.42
N GLY A 13 -11.32 -8.79 -24.85
CA GLY A 13 -10.33 -9.63 -25.54
C GLY A 13 -9.47 -8.93 -26.59
N ASN A 14 -9.65 -7.64 -26.80
CA ASN A 14 -8.80 -6.84 -27.65
C ASN A 14 -7.42 -6.61 -27.02
N ARG A 15 -6.43 -6.29 -27.86
CA ARG A 15 -5.06 -5.96 -27.43
C ARG A 15 -4.57 -4.71 -28.16
N SER A 16 -3.84 -3.83 -27.49
CA SER A 16 -3.16 -2.70 -28.12
C SER A 16 -1.68 -2.95 -28.26
N LEU A 17 -1.09 -2.49 -29.36
CA LEU A 17 0.34 -2.57 -29.62
C LEU A 17 1.05 -1.29 -29.16
N TYR A 18 2.24 -1.44 -28.58
CA TYR A 18 3.12 -0.34 -28.24
C TYR A 18 4.58 -0.72 -28.48
N LEU A 19 5.44 0.27 -28.72
CA LEU A 19 6.87 0.11 -28.74
C LEU A 19 7.45 0.31 -27.35
N GLU A 20 8.37 -0.55 -26.97
CA GLU A 20 9.12 -0.41 -25.73
C GLU A 20 10.60 -0.22 -26.06
N TYR A 21 11.14 0.91 -25.61
CA TYR A 21 12.52 1.33 -25.82
C TYR A 21 13.36 0.93 -24.60
N TYR A 22 14.48 0.28 -24.84
CA TYR A 22 15.44 -0.13 -23.82
C TYR A 22 16.80 0.47 -24.11
N GLU A 23 17.32 1.19 -23.16
CA GLU A 23 18.69 1.70 -23.14
C GLU A 23 19.19 1.63 -21.70
N THR A 24 20.51 1.62 -21.48
CA THR A 24 21.12 1.50 -20.16
C THR A 24 20.54 2.53 -19.19
N GLY A 25 19.76 2.08 -18.21
CA GLY A 25 19.08 2.94 -17.22
C GLY A 25 17.80 3.63 -17.69
N PHE A 26 17.31 3.33 -18.90
CA PHE A 26 16.14 4.01 -19.47
C PHE A 26 15.16 3.03 -20.10
N ARG A 27 13.88 3.20 -19.80
CA ARG A 27 12.78 2.42 -20.39
C ARG A 27 11.60 3.33 -20.68
N LYS A 28 11.18 3.40 -21.95
CA LYS A 28 10.04 4.22 -22.38
C LYS A 28 9.08 3.42 -23.25
N LYS A 29 7.81 3.79 -23.21
CA LYS A 29 6.74 3.17 -23.99
C LYS A 29 6.12 4.21 -24.91
N GLU A 30 5.96 3.86 -26.20
CA GLU A 30 5.23 4.64 -27.20
C GLU A 30 4.01 3.84 -27.64
N ASN A 31 2.80 4.38 -27.44
CA ASN A 31 1.58 3.74 -27.92
C ASN A 31 1.44 3.93 -29.43
N LEU A 32 1.26 2.85 -30.16
CA LEU A 32 1.12 2.88 -31.60
C LEU A 32 -0.31 3.17 -32.07
N HIS A 33 -1.28 3.18 -31.17
CA HIS A 33 -2.72 3.26 -31.49
C HIS A 33 -3.18 2.18 -32.49
N LEU A 34 -2.47 1.05 -32.52
CA LEU A 34 -2.80 -0.14 -33.29
C LEU A 34 -3.43 -1.18 -32.38
N TYR A 35 -4.52 -1.76 -32.82
CA TYR A 35 -5.32 -2.67 -32.02
C TYR A 35 -5.46 -4.03 -32.69
N LEU A 36 -5.33 -5.09 -31.91
CA LEU A 36 -5.56 -6.47 -32.34
C LEU A 36 -6.94 -6.90 -31.81
N VAL A 37 -7.67 -7.62 -32.66
CA VAL A 37 -8.97 -8.21 -32.32
C VAL A 37 -8.82 -9.69 -31.91
N PRO A 38 -9.77 -10.26 -31.18
CA PRO A 38 -9.78 -11.69 -30.89
C PRO A 38 -9.75 -12.54 -32.17
N GLU A 39 -8.89 -13.57 -32.21
CA GLU A 39 -8.64 -14.39 -33.40
C GLU A 39 -9.71 -15.47 -33.63
N ASN A 40 -10.98 -15.08 -33.60
CA ASN A 40 -12.13 -15.99 -33.71
C ASN A 40 -12.52 -16.33 -35.17
N SER A 41 -11.86 -15.74 -36.15
CA SER A 41 -12.14 -15.97 -37.58
C SER A 41 -10.88 -15.82 -38.45
N PRO A 42 -10.84 -16.44 -39.66
CA PRO A 42 -9.75 -16.25 -40.59
C PRO A 42 -9.56 -14.77 -41.01
N LYS A 43 -10.65 -13.98 -41.08
CA LYS A 43 -10.61 -12.54 -41.34
C LYS A 43 -9.93 -11.78 -40.22
N ALA A 44 -10.19 -12.12 -38.98
CA ALA A 44 -9.55 -11.51 -37.80
C ALA A 44 -8.03 -11.79 -37.75
N LYS A 45 -7.62 -13.02 -38.08
CA LYS A 45 -6.20 -13.38 -38.17
C LYS A 45 -5.47 -12.59 -39.28
N LYS A 46 -6.09 -12.41 -40.44
CA LYS A 46 -5.54 -11.59 -41.52
C LYS A 46 -5.39 -10.14 -41.08
N LEU A 47 -6.42 -9.54 -40.50
CA LEU A 47 -6.39 -8.18 -39.95
C LEU A 47 -5.30 -7.98 -38.90
N ASN A 48 -5.16 -8.90 -37.99
CA ASN A 48 -4.12 -8.85 -36.96
C ASN A 48 -2.72 -8.90 -37.59
N ARG A 49 -2.51 -9.75 -38.61
CA ARG A 49 -1.25 -9.84 -39.32
C ARG A 49 -0.89 -8.50 -40.01
N GLU A 50 -1.83 -7.89 -40.72
CA GLU A 50 -1.66 -6.56 -41.35
C GLU A 50 -1.34 -5.47 -40.30
N THR A 51 -1.97 -5.58 -39.12
CA THR A 51 -1.74 -4.64 -38.03
C THR A 51 -0.33 -4.81 -37.43
N TYR A 52 0.15 -6.05 -37.31
CA TYR A 52 1.53 -6.33 -36.89
C TYR A 52 2.56 -5.86 -37.93
N ASP A 53 2.27 -6.02 -39.21
CA ASP A 53 3.17 -5.57 -40.25
C ASP A 53 3.30 -4.03 -40.24
N LYS A 54 2.22 -3.30 -39.98
CA LYS A 54 2.26 -1.84 -39.73
C LYS A 54 3.13 -1.50 -38.53
N ALA A 55 2.98 -2.23 -37.43
CA ALA A 55 3.80 -2.02 -36.23
C ALA A 55 5.29 -2.30 -36.48
N ARG A 56 5.63 -3.28 -37.32
CA ARG A 56 7.01 -3.59 -37.74
C ARG A 56 7.62 -2.47 -38.57
N VAL A 57 6.84 -1.89 -39.49
CA VAL A 57 7.28 -0.74 -40.28
C VAL A 57 7.59 0.45 -39.37
N ILE A 58 6.69 0.80 -38.45
CA ILE A 58 6.91 1.90 -37.50
C ILE A 58 8.15 1.60 -36.62
N ARG A 59 8.32 0.36 -36.17
CA ARG A 59 9.53 -0.04 -35.43
C ARG A 59 10.81 0.16 -36.23
N ALA A 60 10.80 -0.22 -37.51
CA ALA A 60 11.94 -0.04 -38.40
C ALA A 60 12.26 1.45 -38.60
N GLU A 61 11.26 2.30 -38.82
CA GLU A 61 11.43 3.76 -38.88
C GLU A 61 12.03 4.34 -37.62
N ARG A 62 11.59 3.87 -36.43
CA ARG A 62 12.13 4.30 -35.12
C ARG A 62 13.54 3.80 -34.88
N LEU A 63 13.95 2.68 -35.47
CA LEU A 63 15.33 2.19 -35.42
C LEU A 63 16.27 3.03 -36.30
N LEU A 64 15.79 3.50 -37.46
CA LEU A 64 16.56 4.37 -38.38
C LEU A 64 16.61 5.80 -37.84
N ASN A 65 15.49 6.32 -37.39
CA ASN A 65 15.32 7.66 -36.85
C ASN A 65 14.78 7.55 -35.39
N PRO A 66 15.64 7.27 -34.41
CA PRO A 66 15.19 7.18 -33.05
C PRO A 66 14.61 8.53 -32.60
N PRO A 67 13.38 8.55 -32.05
CA PRO A 67 12.83 9.78 -31.55
C PRO A 67 13.78 10.32 -30.49
N SER A 68 14.19 11.58 -30.64
CA SER A 68 14.89 12.28 -29.57
C SER A 68 13.92 12.40 -28.39
N PHE A 69 14.14 11.58 -27.37
CA PHE A 69 13.42 11.71 -26.12
C PHE A 69 14.03 12.84 -25.31
N GLU A 70 14.15 14.03 -25.92
CA GLU A 70 14.47 15.23 -25.16
C GLU A 70 13.44 15.37 -24.05
N LYS A 71 13.93 15.43 -22.84
CA LYS A 71 13.14 15.88 -21.70
C LYS A 71 12.55 17.22 -22.12
N LYS A 72 11.23 17.30 -22.26
CA LYS A 72 10.55 18.58 -22.48
C LYS A 72 10.92 19.51 -21.33
N SER A 73 11.94 20.31 -21.55
CA SER A 73 12.32 21.44 -20.70
C SER A 73 11.30 22.55 -20.94
N LYS A 74 10.14 22.44 -20.32
CA LYS A 74 9.22 23.57 -20.18
C LYS A 74 9.01 23.80 -18.69
N GLN A 75 9.45 24.93 -18.21
CA GLN A 75 9.34 25.50 -16.87
C GLN A 75 10.31 24.92 -15.84
N THR A 76 11.62 25.07 -16.05
CA THR A 76 12.65 24.45 -15.18
C THR A 76 13.50 25.44 -14.38
N GLU A 77 13.42 26.74 -14.62
CA GLU A 77 14.32 27.65 -13.88
C GLU A 77 13.98 27.70 -12.37
N GLY A 78 12.72 27.88 -11.97
CA GLY A 78 12.34 27.92 -10.56
C GLY A 78 12.31 26.56 -9.86
N LYS A 79 12.18 25.42 -10.59
CA LYS A 79 12.23 24.08 -10.03
C LYS A 79 13.68 23.62 -9.79
N ASN A 80 14.63 24.02 -10.63
CA ASN A 80 16.03 23.68 -10.47
C ASN A 80 16.62 24.35 -9.21
N GLU A 81 16.34 25.62 -8.96
CA GLU A 81 16.78 26.32 -7.76
C GLU A 81 16.26 25.68 -6.47
N LYS A 82 14.96 25.28 -6.46
CA LYS A 82 14.37 24.55 -5.34
C LYS A 82 15.04 23.19 -5.13
N ALA A 83 15.29 22.43 -6.17
CA ALA A 83 15.94 21.11 -6.10
C ALA A 83 17.40 21.22 -5.64
N GLU A 84 18.05 22.35 -5.92
CA GLU A 84 19.44 22.59 -5.53
C GLU A 84 19.64 22.93 -4.04
N ALA A 85 18.63 23.52 -3.40
CA ALA A 85 18.69 23.95 -2.01
C ALA A 85 17.93 23.04 -1.03
N LEU A 86 17.06 22.14 -1.53
CA LEU A 86 16.15 21.33 -0.72
C LEU A 86 16.91 20.24 0.05
N THR A 87 16.82 20.25 1.39
CA THR A 87 17.38 19.17 2.21
C THR A 87 16.46 17.96 2.23
N TRP A 88 17.00 16.78 2.57
CA TRP A 88 16.19 15.57 2.69
C TRP A 88 15.11 15.69 3.78
N LEU A 89 15.42 16.34 4.91
CA LEU A 89 14.45 16.52 5.99
C LEU A 89 13.33 17.49 5.59
N ASP A 90 13.65 18.58 4.89
CA ASP A 90 12.63 19.51 4.39
C ASP A 90 11.70 18.82 3.38
N TRP A 91 12.26 17.97 2.52
CA TRP A 91 11.45 17.16 1.61
C TRP A 91 10.55 16.17 2.34
N CYS A 92 11.01 15.54 3.42
CA CYS A 92 10.17 14.69 4.25
C CYS A 92 8.99 15.47 4.84
N ASP A 93 9.21 16.70 5.29
CA ASP A 93 8.17 17.57 5.84
C ASP A 93 7.17 17.99 4.74
N GLU A 94 7.64 18.36 3.55
CA GLU A 94 6.77 18.62 2.39
C GLU A 94 5.94 17.39 1.99
N TYR A 95 6.55 16.20 2.01
CA TYR A 95 5.85 14.94 1.73
C TYR A 95 4.74 14.67 2.75
N ILE A 96 4.96 14.96 4.03
CA ILE A 96 3.96 14.82 5.08
C ILE A 96 2.80 15.80 4.86
N GLN A 97 3.09 17.07 4.54
CA GLN A 97 2.06 18.08 4.24
C GLN A 97 1.23 17.70 3.01
N TRP A 98 1.88 17.28 1.93
CA TRP A 98 1.18 16.77 0.76
C TRP A 98 0.30 15.56 1.12
N SER A 99 0.79 14.64 1.92
CA SER A 99 0.03 13.47 2.36
C SER A 99 -1.19 13.84 3.20
N LYS A 100 -1.11 14.93 3.98
CA LYS A 100 -2.24 15.49 4.74
C LYS A 100 -3.30 16.06 3.81
N ALA A 101 -2.88 16.77 2.77
CA ALA A 101 -3.80 17.32 1.75
C ALA A 101 -4.49 16.22 0.92
N CYS A 102 -3.88 15.03 0.79
CA CYS A 102 -4.47 13.86 0.11
C CYS A 102 -5.42 13.03 0.99
N ASP A 103 -5.92 13.58 2.09
CA ASP A 103 -6.90 12.96 3.01
C ASP A 103 -6.45 11.61 3.60
N ASN A 104 -5.16 11.46 3.85
CA ASN A 104 -4.62 10.28 4.53
C ASN A 104 -5.08 10.22 5.99
N CYS A 105 -5.36 9.01 6.48
CA CYS A 105 -5.80 8.84 7.86
C CYS A 105 -4.72 9.26 8.88
N LYS A 106 -5.16 9.73 10.06
CA LYS A 106 -4.27 10.22 11.15
C LYS A 106 -3.13 9.24 11.48
N LYS A 107 -3.40 7.92 11.50
CA LYS A 107 -2.38 6.89 11.79
C LYS A 107 -1.28 6.84 10.73
N MET A 108 -1.62 6.99 9.45
CA MET A 108 -0.62 7.07 8.37
C MET A 108 0.25 8.32 8.48
N LEU A 109 -0.34 9.46 8.80
CA LEU A 109 0.41 10.70 8.98
C LEU A 109 1.35 10.61 10.19
N GLN A 110 0.88 10.06 11.32
CA GLN A 110 1.72 9.79 12.49
C GLN A 110 2.89 8.86 12.14
N HIS A 111 2.65 7.79 11.39
CA HIS A 111 3.71 6.89 10.93
C HIS A 111 4.76 7.63 10.10
N LYS A 112 4.36 8.45 9.11
CA LYS A 112 5.29 9.26 8.31
C LYS A 112 6.12 10.22 9.16
N GLY A 113 5.49 10.85 10.16
CA GLY A 113 6.19 11.68 11.15
C GLY A 113 7.23 10.92 11.97
N VAL A 114 6.92 9.67 12.35
CA VAL A 114 7.90 8.79 13.04
C VAL A 114 9.06 8.43 12.12
N VAL A 115 8.79 8.11 10.85
CA VAL A 115 9.84 7.82 9.85
C VAL A 115 10.77 9.04 9.68
N ARG A 116 10.20 10.23 9.51
CA ARG A 116 10.97 11.48 9.41
C ARG A 116 11.87 11.71 10.63
N LYS A 117 11.36 11.47 11.86
CA LYS A 117 12.15 11.59 13.10
C LYS A 117 13.32 10.60 13.12
N ARG A 118 13.11 9.35 12.71
CA ARG A 118 14.16 8.32 12.65
C ARG A 118 15.24 8.68 11.65
N ILE A 119 14.85 9.22 10.48
CA ILE A 119 15.81 9.76 9.49
C ILE A 119 16.63 10.90 10.12
N ALA A 120 15.99 11.84 10.82
CA ALA A 120 16.67 12.93 11.48
C ALA A 120 17.71 12.44 12.51
N THR A 121 17.32 11.49 13.39
CA THR A 121 18.23 10.89 14.37
C THR A 121 19.46 10.23 13.72
N TYR A 122 19.25 9.53 12.60
CA TYR A 122 20.36 8.95 11.83
C TYR A 122 21.28 10.04 11.24
N LEU A 123 20.71 11.07 10.62
CA LEU A 123 21.46 12.17 10.02
C LEU A 123 22.24 12.99 11.08
N GLU A 124 21.69 13.16 12.28
CA GLU A 124 22.38 13.76 13.41
C GLU A 124 23.60 12.92 13.82
N ARG A 125 23.43 11.59 13.89
CA ARG A 125 24.52 10.67 14.21
C ARG A 125 25.68 10.76 13.21
N ILE A 126 25.40 10.82 11.90
CA ILE A 126 26.42 10.93 10.86
C ILE A 126 26.83 12.40 10.58
N LYS A 127 26.32 13.37 11.36
CA LYS A 127 26.59 14.82 11.24
C LYS A 127 26.24 15.40 9.86
N GLN A 128 25.18 14.88 9.22
CA GLN A 128 24.72 15.29 7.89
C GLN A 128 23.27 15.79 7.88
N THR A 129 22.83 16.49 8.92
CA THR A 129 21.45 16.98 9.06
C THR A 129 20.98 17.89 7.92
N LYS A 130 21.89 18.57 7.25
CA LYS A 130 21.63 19.48 6.12
C LYS A 130 21.95 18.85 4.75
N ILE A 131 22.00 17.52 4.67
CA ILE A 131 22.23 16.85 3.38
C ILE A 131 21.16 17.23 2.38
N LEU A 132 21.57 17.62 1.18
CA LEU A 132 20.65 17.92 0.09
C LEU A 132 19.99 16.64 -0.42
N LEU A 133 18.71 16.71 -0.79
CA LEU A 133 17.95 15.58 -1.30
C LEU A 133 18.64 14.89 -2.50
N LYS A 134 19.23 15.68 -3.40
CA LYS A 134 19.98 15.20 -4.56
C LYS A 134 21.26 14.44 -4.24
N ASN A 135 21.82 14.68 -3.05
CA ASN A 135 23.08 14.06 -2.60
C ASN A 135 22.86 12.79 -1.77
N VAL A 136 21.61 12.40 -1.53
CA VAL A 136 21.27 11.13 -0.85
C VAL A 136 21.44 9.98 -1.84
N ASP A 137 22.49 9.21 -1.66
CA ASP A 137 22.83 8.05 -2.48
C ASP A 137 22.43 6.72 -1.82
N ALA A 138 22.71 5.61 -2.51
CA ALA A 138 22.45 4.27 -2.00
C ALA A 138 23.23 3.97 -0.73
N GLN A 139 24.45 4.49 -0.58
CA GLN A 139 25.31 4.25 0.58
C GLN A 139 24.70 4.85 1.86
N ILE A 140 24.18 6.07 1.77
CA ILE A 140 23.49 6.73 2.89
C ILE A 140 22.23 5.95 3.27
N ILE A 141 21.47 5.43 2.30
CA ILE A 141 20.27 4.62 2.56
C ILE A 141 20.64 3.28 3.19
N THR A 142 21.66 2.60 2.69
CA THR A 142 22.17 1.35 3.30
C THR A 142 22.59 1.60 4.75
N GLY A 143 23.36 2.67 5.01
CA GLY A 143 23.75 3.04 6.37
C GLY A 143 22.56 3.36 7.29
N LEU A 144 21.51 4.02 6.77
CA LEU A 144 20.27 4.25 7.50
C LEU A 144 19.58 2.93 7.86
N PHE A 145 19.50 1.98 6.92
CA PHE A 145 18.83 0.70 7.16
C PHE A 145 19.61 -0.17 8.14
N ASP A 146 20.94 -0.17 8.06
CA ASP A 146 21.80 -0.84 9.03
C ASP A 146 21.69 -0.24 10.43
N TYR A 147 21.66 1.07 10.53
CA TYR A 147 21.40 1.77 11.80
C TYR A 147 20.03 1.37 12.38
N MET A 148 18.97 1.34 11.57
CA MET A 148 17.64 0.97 12.01
C MET A 148 17.54 -0.49 12.47
N ARG A 149 18.30 -1.39 11.83
CA ARG A 149 18.33 -2.83 12.14
C ARG A 149 19.13 -3.12 13.40
N ASN A 150 20.29 -2.54 13.52
CA ASN A 150 21.30 -2.95 14.49
C ASN A 150 21.38 -2.06 15.72
N GLU A 151 21.19 -0.77 15.56
CA GLU A 151 21.53 0.21 16.61
C GLU A 151 20.33 0.97 17.16
N TYR A 152 19.37 1.32 16.32
CA TYR A 152 18.20 2.07 16.77
C TYR A 152 17.41 1.26 17.81
N ARG A 153 17.04 1.93 18.90
CA ARG A 153 16.18 1.37 19.95
C ARG A 153 14.96 2.27 20.16
N ASN A 154 13.77 1.67 20.16
CA ASN A 154 12.54 2.39 20.42
C ASN A 154 12.42 2.69 21.92
N PRO A 155 12.44 3.95 22.36
CA PRO A 155 12.41 4.30 23.78
C PRO A 155 11.21 3.73 24.54
N ARG A 156 10.08 3.53 23.85
CA ARG A 156 8.84 2.99 24.45
C ARG A 156 8.88 1.48 24.71
N GLN A 157 9.79 0.76 24.06
CA GLN A 157 9.88 -0.71 24.09
C GLN A 157 11.15 -1.24 24.74
N ILE A 158 12.06 -0.36 25.21
CA ILE A 158 13.34 -0.75 25.82
C ILE A 158 13.12 -1.70 27.01
N LYS A 159 12.07 -1.44 27.83
CA LYS A 159 11.80 -2.23 29.04
C LYS A 159 11.21 -3.62 28.73
N THR A 160 10.61 -3.83 27.58
CA THR A 160 9.84 -5.04 27.27
C THR A 160 10.46 -5.93 26.21
N GLN A 161 11.20 -5.36 25.26
CA GLN A 161 11.70 -6.06 24.07
C GLN A 161 13.09 -5.59 23.61
N ASP A 162 13.96 -5.14 24.52
CA ASP A 162 15.29 -4.58 24.20
C ASP A 162 15.21 -3.38 23.21
N GLY A 163 14.02 -2.85 22.99
CA GLY A 163 13.75 -1.72 22.10
C GLY A 163 13.99 -1.97 20.60
N LYS A 164 14.33 -3.18 20.19
CA LYS A 164 14.48 -3.55 18.77
C LYS A 164 13.15 -3.42 18.03
N LEU A 165 13.21 -2.97 16.79
CA LEU A 165 12.03 -2.91 15.93
C LEU A 165 11.75 -4.29 15.33
N ALA A 166 10.48 -4.68 15.32
CA ALA A 166 10.06 -5.88 14.59
C ALA A 166 10.30 -5.74 13.08
N ASP A 167 10.63 -6.83 12.40
CA ASP A 167 10.95 -6.86 10.97
C ASP A 167 9.85 -6.22 10.11
N TYR A 168 8.59 -6.47 10.43
CA TYR A 168 7.48 -5.83 9.74
C TYR A 168 7.47 -4.29 9.90
N THR A 169 7.92 -3.77 11.05
CA THR A 169 8.05 -2.33 11.28
C THR A 169 9.21 -1.75 10.45
N LEU A 170 10.30 -2.50 10.31
CA LEU A 170 11.43 -2.15 9.46
C LEU A 170 11.02 -2.15 7.98
N LEU A 171 10.29 -3.15 7.53
CA LEU A 171 9.76 -3.21 6.16
C LEU A 171 8.84 -2.02 5.86
N LEU A 172 7.93 -1.67 6.77
CA LEU A 172 7.04 -0.52 6.62
C LEU A 172 7.83 0.81 6.62
N PHE A 173 8.93 0.87 7.37
CA PHE A 173 9.85 1.99 7.33
C PHE A 173 10.49 2.15 5.95
N GLU A 174 11.05 1.07 5.37
CA GLU A 174 11.61 1.04 4.01
C GLU A 174 10.59 1.48 2.97
N GLU A 175 9.39 0.91 2.98
CA GLU A 175 8.33 1.25 2.02
C GLU A 175 7.94 2.75 2.11
N THR A 176 7.99 3.32 3.31
CA THR A 176 7.73 4.75 3.48
C THR A 176 8.87 5.61 2.94
N VAL A 177 10.14 5.25 3.22
CA VAL A 177 11.33 5.92 2.66
C VAL A 177 11.29 5.86 1.14
N LYS A 178 11.02 4.69 0.57
CA LYS A 178 10.88 4.49 -0.87
C LYS A 178 9.76 5.35 -1.48
N ALA A 179 8.62 5.48 -0.79
CA ALA A 179 7.52 6.33 -1.26
C ALA A 179 7.89 7.83 -1.26
N ILE A 180 8.66 8.29 -0.27
CA ILE A 180 9.19 9.67 -0.19
C ILE A 180 10.06 9.97 -1.42
N PHE A 181 11.01 9.09 -1.75
CA PHE A 181 11.88 9.26 -2.91
C PHE A 181 11.14 9.07 -4.24
N ASN A 182 10.17 8.14 -4.34
CA ASN A 182 9.35 8.00 -5.54
C ASN A 182 8.56 9.28 -5.87
N LYS A 183 8.10 10.00 -4.83
CA LYS A 183 7.46 11.31 -5.06
C LYS A 183 8.47 12.35 -5.53
N ALA A 184 9.68 12.37 -4.98
CA ALA A 184 10.74 13.27 -5.42
C ALA A 184 11.11 13.06 -6.89
N VAL A 185 11.23 11.81 -7.33
CA VAL A 185 11.45 11.46 -8.75
C VAL A 185 10.29 11.93 -9.63
N ARG A 186 9.05 11.74 -9.18
CA ARG A 186 7.86 12.18 -9.92
C ARG A 186 7.76 13.70 -10.05
N GLU A 187 8.26 14.44 -9.08
CA GLU A 187 8.35 15.90 -9.10
C GLU A 187 9.62 16.43 -9.79
N GLU A 188 10.44 15.52 -10.33
CA GLU A 188 11.68 15.83 -11.05
C GLU A 188 12.74 16.50 -10.18
N LEU A 189 12.67 16.36 -8.85
CA LEU A 189 13.67 16.88 -7.90
C LEU A 189 14.94 16.04 -7.89
N ILE A 190 14.85 14.75 -8.20
CA ILE A 190 15.95 13.80 -8.33
C ILE A 190 15.73 12.89 -9.54
N ALA A 191 16.80 12.39 -10.14
CA ALA A 191 16.72 11.58 -11.35
C ALA A 191 16.23 10.15 -11.08
N PHE A 192 16.55 9.56 -9.93
CA PHE A 192 16.20 8.18 -9.56
C PHE A 192 16.05 8.04 -8.05
N ASN A 193 15.37 6.98 -7.63
CA ASN A 193 15.18 6.67 -6.23
C ASN A 193 16.34 5.80 -5.72
N PRO A 194 17.16 6.27 -4.75
CA PRO A 194 18.32 5.55 -4.26
C PRO A 194 17.98 4.21 -3.60
N VAL A 195 16.77 4.04 -3.04
CA VAL A 195 16.32 2.77 -2.45
C VAL A 195 16.27 1.65 -3.49
N HIS A 196 16.04 1.96 -4.77
CA HIS A 196 15.97 0.95 -5.82
C HIS A 196 17.34 0.37 -6.19
N SER A 197 18.43 1.05 -5.83
CA SER A 197 19.79 0.57 -6.06
C SER A 197 20.25 -0.45 -5.03
N LEU A 198 19.52 -0.63 -3.92
CA LEU A 198 19.86 -1.58 -2.88
C LEU A 198 19.62 -3.02 -3.33
N THR A 199 20.54 -3.90 -2.95
CA THR A 199 20.44 -5.35 -3.13
C THR A 199 19.37 -5.96 -2.21
N LYS A 200 18.98 -7.20 -2.46
CA LYS A 200 18.02 -7.89 -1.58
C LYS A 200 18.52 -8.00 -0.14
N VAL A 201 19.82 -8.21 0.07
CA VAL A 201 20.41 -8.38 1.41
C VAL A 201 20.36 -7.07 2.22
N GLU A 202 20.50 -5.94 1.57
CA GLU A 202 20.47 -4.61 2.21
C GLU A 202 19.06 -4.20 2.61
N ARG A 203 18.04 -4.76 1.97
CA ARG A 203 16.62 -4.47 2.25
C ARG A 203 16.09 -5.21 3.46
N PHE A 204 14.97 -4.74 3.97
CA PHE A 204 14.22 -5.45 5.00
C PHE A 204 13.34 -6.54 4.38
N HIS A 205 13.24 -7.67 5.06
CA HIS A 205 12.40 -8.78 4.65
C HIS A 205 11.35 -9.03 5.73
N ALA A 206 10.13 -9.29 5.31
CA ALA A 206 9.13 -9.79 6.23
C ALA A 206 9.48 -11.25 6.58
N PRO A 207 9.51 -11.62 7.86
CA PRO A 207 9.64 -13.02 8.22
C PRO A 207 8.42 -13.79 7.69
N ASP A 208 8.62 -15.03 7.31
CA ASP A 208 7.52 -15.96 7.05
C ASP A 208 6.72 -16.14 8.35
N LYS A 209 5.59 -15.46 8.44
CA LYS A 209 4.70 -15.58 9.59
C LYS A 209 3.76 -16.75 9.36
N HIS A 210 3.95 -17.80 10.09
CA HIS A 210 2.88 -18.78 10.29
C HIS A 210 1.75 -18.08 11.07
N ARG A 211 0.58 -17.97 10.46
CA ARG A 211 -0.60 -17.43 11.14
C ARG A 211 -1.23 -18.56 11.93
N GLU A 212 -1.20 -18.42 13.24
CA GLU A 212 -1.96 -19.28 14.12
C GLU A 212 -3.46 -18.93 14.04
N TYR A 213 -4.31 -19.92 14.12
CA TYR A 213 -5.75 -19.80 14.15
C TYR A 213 -6.30 -20.78 15.19
N LEU A 214 -7.44 -20.45 15.76
CA LEU A 214 -8.13 -21.37 16.67
C LEU A 214 -8.77 -22.51 15.88
N THR A 215 -8.58 -23.73 16.33
CA THR A 215 -9.36 -24.86 15.82
C THR A 215 -10.83 -24.73 16.26
N PRO A 216 -11.78 -25.44 15.64
CA PRO A 216 -13.17 -25.43 16.07
C PRO A 216 -13.35 -25.82 17.55
N GLU A 217 -12.54 -26.78 18.04
CA GLU A 217 -12.55 -27.25 19.43
C GLU A 217 -12.02 -26.18 20.39
N GLU A 218 -10.96 -25.46 20.00
CA GLU A 218 -10.42 -24.36 20.80
C GLU A 218 -11.37 -23.17 20.84
N LEU A 219 -12.02 -22.85 19.71
CA LEU A 219 -13.04 -21.82 19.66
C LEU A 219 -14.23 -22.19 20.57
N THR A 220 -14.70 -23.44 20.52
CA THR A 220 -15.77 -23.92 21.37
C THR A 220 -15.39 -23.83 22.84
N ARG A 221 -14.17 -24.25 23.20
CA ARG A 221 -13.67 -24.10 24.59
C ARG A 221 -13.65 -22.66 25.05
N PHE A 222 -13.16 -21.74 24.20
CA PHE A 222 -13.12 -20.32 24.51
C PHE A 222 -14.51 -19.73 24.74
N LEU A 223 -15.49 -20.09 23.89
CA LEU A 223 -16.86 -19.61 23.97
C LEU A 223 -17.64 -20.18 25.17
N ASN A 224 -17.18 -21.29 25.77
CA ASN A 224 -17.78 -21.92 26.97
C ASN A 224 -17.10 -21.53 28.29
N VAL A 225 -16.08 -20.64 28.23
CA VAL A 225 -15.45 -20.15 29.48
C VAL A 225 -16.43 -19.27 30.23
N GLU A 226 -16.57 -19.52 31.54
CA GLU A 226 -17.35 -18.66 32.44
C GLU A 226 -16.65 -17.28 32.56
N CYS A 227 -17.43 -16.24 32.23
CA CYS A 227 -16.95 -14.86 32.35
C CYS A 227 -17.25 -14.34 33.75
N ALA A 228 -16.23 -13.82 34.45
CA ALA A 228 -16.36 -13.25 35.79
C ALA A 228 -16.99 -11.84 35.76
N THR A 229 -16.91 -11.16 34.64
CA THR A 229 -17.41 -9.78 34.49
C THR A 229 -18.24 -9.62 33.20
N GLU A 230 -19.15 -8.66 33.22
CA GLU A 230 -19.96 -8.31 32.02
C GLU A 230 -19.07 -7.85 30.85
N ASN A 231 -17.94 -7.21 31.13
CA ASN A 231 -16.98 -6.84 30.09
C ASN A 231 -16.36 -8.06 29.41
N GLU A 232 -16.00 -9.09 30.18
CA GLU A 232 -15.48 -10.34 29.62
C GLU A 232 -16.51 -11.04 28.75
N ARG A 233 -17.77 -11.08 29.21
CA ARG A 233 -18.88 -11.62 28.45
C ARG A 233 -19.11 -10.86 27.15
N THR A 234 -19.07 -9.54 27.21
CA THR A 234 -19.19 -8.67 26.03
C THR A 234 -18.06 -8.96 25.01
N VAL A 235 -16.83 -9.11 25.47
CA VAL A 235 -15.68 -9.47 24.62
C VAL A 235 -15.86 -10.87 24.02
N GLN A 236 -16.30 -11.85 24.82
CA GLN A 236 -16.55 -13.21 24.36
C GLN A 236 -17.61 -13.26 23.26
N MET A 237 -18.75 -12.58 23.46
CA MET A 237 -19.81 -12.47 22.47
C MET A 237 -19.33 -11.78 21.18
N ALA A 238 -18.58 -10.67 21.32
CA ALA A 238 -17.99 -9.98 20.18
C ALA A 238 -17.05 -10.87 19.38
N PHE A 239 -16.22 -11.62 20.06
CA PHE A 239 -15.28 -12.55 19.43
C PHE A 239 -16.04 -13.67 18.71
N GLY A 240 -17.07 -14.24 19.33
CA GLY A 240 -17.94 -15.26 18.74
C GLY A 240 -18.59 -14.75 17.45
N LEU A 241 -19.24 -13.59 17.48
CA LEU A 241 -19.84 -12.97 16.30
C LEU A 241 -18.79 -12.66 15.22
N SER A 242 -17.62 -12.15 15.61
CA SER A 242 -16.53 -11.88 14.66
C SER A 242 -16.02 -13.16 13.99
N SER A 243 -15.92 -14.26 14.75
CA SER A 243 -15.49 -15.57 14.22
C SER A 243 -16.46 -16.13 13.21
N MET A 244 -17.78 -15.92 13.39
CA MET A 244 -18.80 -16.38 12.47
C MET A 244 -18.99 -15.49 11.26
N THR A 245 -18.74 -14.18 11.39
CA THR A 245 -19.04 -13.19 10.34
C THR A 245 -17.83 -12.66 9.60
N GLY A 246 -16.62 -12.84 10.14
CA GLY A 246 -15.39 -12.24 9.63
C GLY A 246 -15.32 -10.71 9.78
N LEU A 247 -16.20 -10.11 10.58
CA LEU A 247 -16.20 -8.67 10.83
C LEU A 247 -14.91 -8.25 11.55
N ARG A 248 -14.34 -7.13 11.13
CA ARG A 248 -13.17 -6.56 11.82
C ARG A 248 -13.61 -5.88 13.11
N LEU A 249 -12.74 -5.86 14.12
CA LEU A 249 -13.00 -5.22 15.41
C LEU A 249 -13.56 -3.78 15.25
N GLY A 250 -13.00 -2.98 14.34
CA GLY A 250 -13.48 -1.61 14.10
C GLY A 250 -14.89 -1.54 13.47
N ASP A 251 -15.30 -2.54 12.72
CA ASP A 251 -16.66 -2.64 12.17
C ASP A 251 -17.62 -3.16 13.26
N MET A 252 -17.18 -4.12 14.08
CA MET A 252 -17.92 -4.62 15.25
C MET A 252 -18.27 -3.52 16.25
N GLN A 253 -17.28 -2.70 16.64
CA GLN A 253 -17.47 -1.60 17.60
C GLN A 253 -18.46 -0.52 17.14
N HIS A 254 -18.83 -0.51 15.85
CA HIS A 254 -19.77 0.45 15.27
C HIS A 254 -21.01 -0.22 14.68
N LEU A 255 -21.15 -1.51 14.90
CA LEU A 255 -22.32 -2.26 14.46
C LEU A 255 -23.56 -1.78 15.26
N ARG A 256 -24.65 -1.53 14.58
CA ARG A 256 -25.93 -1.07 15.17
C ARG A 256 -27.06 -1.99 14.76
N TRP A 257 -28.11 -2.06 15.56
CA TRP A 257 -29.31 -2.82 15.22
C TRP A 257 -29.89 -2.44 13.86
N GLY A 258 -29.82 -1.18 13.47
CA GLY A 258 -30.23 -0.71 12.14
C GLY A 258 -29.40 -1.28 10.98
N ASN A 259 -28.24 -1.87 11.25
CA ASN A 259 -27.43 -2.57 10.25
C ASN A 259 -27.90 -4.02 10.01
N ILE A 260 -28.75 -4.58 10.87
CA ILE A 260 -29.30 -5.93 10.73
C ILE A 260 -30.66 -5.82 10.04
N LYS A 261 -30.79 -6.42 8.88
CA LYS A 261 -31.98 -6.38 8.03
C LYS A 261 -32.43 -7.79 7.70
N LEU A 262 -33.74 -7.97 7.56
CA LEU A 262 -34.30 -9.22 7.02
C LEU A 262 -34.23 -9.14 5.49
N ILE A 263 -33.47 -10.02 4.87
CA ILE A 263 -33.32 -10.13 3.42
C ILE A 263 -33.65 -11.59 3.05
N ASP A 264 -34.63 -11.79 2.20
CA ASP A 264 -35.11 -13.13 1.77
C ASP A 264 -35.33 -14.10 2.93
N GLY A 265 -35.89 -13.60 4.04
CA GLY A 265 -36.15 -14.38 5.24
C GLY A 265 -34.94 -14.63 6.15
N VAL A 266 -33.75 -14.12 5.82
CA VAL A 266 -32.52 -14.30 6.59
C VAL A 266 -32.09 -12.96 7.20
N LEU A 267 -31.81 -12.96 8.51
CA LEU A 267 -31.22 -11.80 9.18
C LEU A 267 -29.78 -11.60 8.64
N THR A 268 -29.52 -10.40 8.18
CA THR A 268 -28.30 -10.10 7.41
C THR A 268 -27.70 -8.79 7.87
N ILE A 269 -26.40 -8.77 8.16
CA ILE A 269 -25.66 -7.55 8.48
C ILE A 269 -25.33 -6.81 7.18
N CYS A 270 -25.79 -5.57 7.08
CA CYS A 270 -25.53 -4.67 5.95
C CYS A 270 -24.74 -3.45 6.44
N ILE A 271 -23.46 -3.38 6.11
CA ILE A 271 -22.57 -2.29 6.56
C ILE A 271 -21.69 -1.76 5.43
N ILE A 272 -21.17 -0.56 5.60
CA ILE A 272 -20.02 -0.05 4.84
C ILE A 272 -18.79 -0.23 5.72
N GLN A 273 -17.88 -1.12 5.32
CA GLN A 273 -16.65 -1.40 6.07
C GLN A 273 -15.83 -0.12 6.27
N ARG A 274 -15.44 0.17 7.51
CA ARG A 274 -14.73 1.41 7.86
C ARG A 274 -13.36 1.54 7.21
N LYS A 275 -12.63 0.43 7.12
CA LYS A 275 -11.26 0.40 6.57
C LYS A 275 -11.23 0.50 5.05
N THR A 276 -12.10 -0.23 4.37
CA THR A 276 -12.07 -0.36 2.90
C THR A 276 -13.10 0.52 2.19
N LYS A 277 -14.06 1.08 2.94
CA LYS A 277 -15.19 1.86 2.42
C LYS A 277 -16.06 1.07 1.42
N ARG A 278 -16.01 -0.26 1.49
CA ARG A 278 -16.80 -1.15 0.62
C ARG A 278 -18.05 -1.64 1.36
N PRO A 279 -19.17 -1.79 0.68
CA PRO A 279 -20.35 -2.45 1.25
C PRO A 279 -20.03 -3.91 1.54
N ALA A 280 -20.58 -4.44 2.62
CA ALA A 280 -20.54 -5.83 2.99
C ALA A 280 -21.94 -6.27 3.44
N THR A 281 -22.39 -7.41 2.91
CA THR A 281 -23.67 -8.05 3.23
C THR A 281 -23.35 -9.44 3.74
N ILE A 282 -23.65 -9.72 5.01
CA ILE A 282 -23.25 -10.96 5.69
C ILE A 282 -24.50 -11.60 6.31
N PRO A 283 -24.99 -12.72 5.77
CA PRO A 283 -26.10 -13.44 6.36
C PRO A 283 -25.69 -14.04 7.71
N LEU A 284 -26.58 -14.03 8.67
CA LEU A 284 -26.36 -14.59 10.00
C LEU A 284 -26.96 -15.99 10.10
N ASN A 285 -26.15 -16.95 10.50
CA ASN A 285 -26.62 -18.28 10.87
C ASN A 285 -27.06 -18.30 12.36
N ASP A 286 -27.67 -19.37 12.82
CA ASP A 286 -28.19 -19.51 14.18
C ASP A 286 -27.09 -19.30 15.24
N MET A 287 -25.87 -19.78 14.97
CA MET A 287 -24.74 -19.57 15.87
C MET A 287 -24.32 -18.10 15.95
N ALA A 288 -24.30 -17.40 14.84
CA ALA A 288 -24.01 -15.95 14.82
C ALA A 288 -25.10 -15.15 15.55
N LEU A 289 -26.37 -15.57 15.41
CA LEU A 289 -27.50 -14.96 16.10
C LEU A 289 -27.41 -15.12 17.61
N SER A 290 -26.91 -16.25 18.13
CA SER A 290 -26.74 -16.49 19.57
C SER A 290 -25.75 -15.54 20.25
N PHE A 291 -24.87 -14.89 19.48
CA PHE A 291 -23.93 -13.88 19.98
C PHE A 291 -24.47 -12.44 19.90
N LEU A 292 -25.69 -12.25 19.40
CA LEU A 292 -26.31 -10.94 19.45
C LEU A 292 -26.92 -10.72 20.85
N PRO A 293 -26.72 -9.55 21.49
CA PRO A 293 -27.39 -9.24 22.73
C PRO A 293 -28.90 -9.08 22.50
N PRO A 294 -29.71 -9.13 23.56
CA PRO A 294 -31.13 -8.79 23.46
C PRO A 294 -31.28 -7.36 22.93
N ARG A 295 -32.27 -7.17 22.06
CA ARG A 295 -32.58 -5.85 21.53
C ARG A 295 -33.31 -5.02 22.58
N GLU A 296 -32.68 -3.96 23.08
CA GLU A 296 -33.32 -2.96 23.90
C GLU A 296 -34.01 -1.93 23.00
N GLU A 297 -35.27 -1.59 23.28
CA GLU A 297 -36.09 -0.72 22.41
C GLU A 297 -35.50 0.70 22.26
N ASP A 298 -34.86 1.21 23.29
CA ASP A 298 -34.30 2.58 23.34
C ASP A 298 -32.81 2.65 22.97
N ASN A 299 -32.14 1.57 22.68
CA ASN A 299 -30.70 1.56 22.40
C ASN A 299 -30.40 1.21 20.94
N PRO A 300 -30.25 2.23 20.07
CA PRO A 300 -29.90 2.00 18.65
C PRO A 300 -28.46 1.53 18.46
N CYS A 301 -27.62 1.67 19.49
CA CYS A 301 -26.24 1.19 19.45
C CYS A 301 -26.20 -0.30 19.73
N LEU A 302 -25.54 -1.00 18.90
CA LEU A 302 -25.23 -2.37 19.12
C LEU A 302 -23.95 -2.49 19.89
N LEU A 303 -24.02 -3.28 20.85
CA LEU A 303 -23.24 -4.42 21.23
C LEU A 303 -22.03 -4.16 22.10
N TYR A 304 -21.18 -3.24 21.81
CA TYR A 304 -19.87 -3.28 22.46
C TYR A 304 -19.37 -1.87 22.73
N THR A 305 -20.24 -1.07 23.32
CA THR A 305 -19.78 0.14 24.00
C THR A 305 -19.07 -0.30 25.28
N SER A 306 -17.76 -0.43 25.19
CA SER A 306 -16.97 -0.40 26.42
C SER A 306 -17.34 0.89 27.14
N PRO A 307 -17.82 0.84 28.39
CA PRO A 307 -17.99 2.07 29.15
C PRO A 307 -16.63 2.76 29.21
N SER A 308 -16.59 3.96 28.69
CA SER A 308 -15.42 4.84 28.76
C SER A 308 -15.11 5.20 30.21
#